data_1f356b9e61903e62bb49a0c37278ca89
#
_entry.id   1f356b9e61903e62bb49a0c37278ca89
#
_cell.length_a   1.000
_cell.length_b   1.000
_cell.length_c   1.000
_cell.angle_alpha   90.00
_cell.angle_beta   90.00
_cell.angle_gamma   90.00
#
_symmetry.space_group_name_H-M   'P 1'
#
loop_
_entity.id
_entity.type
_entity.pdbx_description
1 polymer ?
#
loop_
_entity_poly.entity_id
_entity_poly.type
_entity_poly.pdbx_seq_one_letter_code
_entity_poly.pdbx_strand_id
1 'polypeptide(L)' 'MVIDPISDMLTRIRNAVTKKHKNVLVPSSKFKVEIAKILQNEGFINSYHIIKNGNFPSIKICLLYTSDAADDI' A
#
# COMPACT_ATOMS: atom_id res chain seq x y z
N MET A 1 -9.32 23.26 1.07
CA MET A 1 -9.30 21.86 1.14
C MET A 1 -7.90 21.35 1.30
N VAL A 2 -7.70 20.44 2.13
CA VAL A 2 -6.39 19.93 2.38
C VAL A 2 -6.26 18.58 1.75
N ILE A 3 -5.26 18.40 0.95
CA ILE A 3 -4.99 17.12 0.36
C ILE A 3 -3.85 16.52 1.11
N ASP A 4 -4.11 15.43 1.78
CA ASP A 4 -3.10 14.80 2.58
C ASP A 4 -2.61 13.57 1.85
N PRO A 5 -1.39 13.55 1.40
CA PRO A 5 -0.86 12.40 0.69
C PRO A 5 -0.90 11.12 1.52
N ILE A 6 -0.78 11.27 2.82
CA ILE A 6 -0.84 10.10 3.68
C ILE A 6 -2.25 9.55 3.67
N SER A 7 -3.25 10.39 3.78
CA SER A 7 -4.62 9.94 3.75
C SER A 7 -4.95 9.28 2.44
N ASP A 8 -4.47 9.82 1.35
CA ASP A 8 -4.72 9.25 0.05
C ASP A 8 -4.12 7.85 -0.05
N MET A 9 -2.89 7.69 0.41
CA MET A 9 -2.23 6.42 0.38
C MET A 9 -2.98 5.40 1.24
N LEU A 10 -3.38 5.81 2.44
CA LEU A 10 -4.09 4.91 3.33
C LEU A 10 -5.45 4.53 2.77
N THR A 11 -6.11 5.46 2.11
CA THR A 11 -7.39 5.18 1.48
C THR A 11 -7.23 4.15 0.36
N ARG A 12 -6.18 4.27 -0.43
CA ARG A 12 -5.92 3.31 -1.49
C ARG A 12 -5.67 1.93 -0.91
N ILE A 13 -4.94 1.85 0.18
CA ILE A 13 -4.66 0.59 0.83
C ILE A 13 -5.95 -0.01 1.38
N ARG A 14 -6.78 0.80 2.02
CA ARG A 14 -8.03 0.31 2.56
C ARG A 14 -8.95 -0.21 1.48
N ASN A 15 -9.04 0.52 0.38
CA ASN A 15 -9.88 0.08 -0.72
C ASN A 15 -9.38 -1.22 -1.30
N ALA A 16 -8.07 -1.38 -1.42
CA ALA A 16 -7.51 -2.59 -1.95
C ALA A 16 -7.82 -3.78 -1.02
N VAL A 17 -7.71 -3.56 0.27
CA VAL A 17 -8.01 -4.61 1.21
C VAL A 17 -9.49 -4.98 1.14
N THR A 18 -10.36 -3.99 1.04
CA THR A 18 -11.77 -4.24 0.95
C THR A 18 -12.12 -5.04 -0.30
N LYS A 19 -11.42 -4.77 -1.38
CA LYS A 19 -11.67 -5.49 -2.61
C LYS A 19 -10.84 -6.76 -2.71
N LYS A 20 -10.14 -7.08 -1.67
CA LYS A 20 -9.34 -8.30 -1.59
C LYS A 20 -8.24 -8.37 -2.65
N HIS A 21 -7.67 -7.22 -2.96
CA HIS A 21 -6.52 -7.20 -3.84
C HIS A 21 -5.29 -7.62 -3.05
N LYS A 22 -4.35 -8.24 -3.70
CA LYS A 22 -3.15 -8.68 -3.01
C LYS A 22 -2.13 -7.56 -2.89
N ASN A 23 -2.19 -6.60 -3.76
CA ASN A 23 -1.27 -5.48 -3.69
C ASN A 23 -1.90 -4.25 -4.29
N VAL A 24 -1.28 -3.13 -4.11
CA VAL A 24 -1.79 -1.87 -4.61
C VAL A 24 -0.60 -1.04 -5.06
N LEU A 25 -0.79 -0.29 -6.14
CA LEU A 25 0.27 0.58 -6.64
C LEU A 25 -0.09 2.02 -6.34
N VAL A 26 0.86 2.76 -5.83
CA VAL A 26 0.68 4.18 -5.57
C VAL A 26 1.87 4.92 -6.15
N PRO A 27 1.70 6.16 -6.54
CA PRO A 27 2.84 6.93 -7.04
C PRO A 27 3.89 7.05 -5.94
N SER A 28 5.15 6.90 -6.31
CA SER A 28 6.22 6.97 -5.34
C SER A 28 6.59 8.40 -5.02
N SER A 29 6.94 8.66 -3.78
CA SER A 29 7.51 9.94 -3.41
C SER A 29 8.29 9.66 -2.14
N LYS A 30 9.19 10.56 -1.79
CA LYS A 30 9.99 10.33 -0.61
C LYS A 30 9.10 10.11 0.59
N PHE A 31 8.07 10.91 0.69
CA PHE A 31 7.21 10.84 1.84
C PHE A 31 6.47 9.52 1.87
N LYS A 32 5.96 9.08 0.74
CA LYS A 32 5.21 7.84 0.69
C LYS A 32 6.09 6.63 0.95
N VAL A 33 7.33 6.69 0.53
CA VAL A 33 8.27 5.61 0.83
C VAL A 33 8.48 5.50 2.33
N GLU A 34 8.60 6.64 3.00
CA GLU A 34 8.77 6.62 4.45
C GLU A 34 7.55 6.04 5.13
N ILE A 35 6.37 6.39 4.66
CA ILE A 35 5.14 5.85 5.22
C ILE A 35 5.08 4.35 5.00
N ALA A 36 5.43 3.89 3.81
CA ALA A 36 5.42 2.46 3.54
C ALA A 36 6.37 1.71 4.46
N LYS A 37 7.52 2.33 4.73
CA LYS A 37 8.47 1.73 5.63
C LYS A 37 7.88 1.57 7.01
N ILE A 38 7.22 2.61 7.50
CA ILE A 38 6.59 2.57 8.80
C ILE A 38 5.48 1.52 8.83
N LEU A 39 4.68 1.47 7.79
CA LEU A 39 3.59 0.51 7.73
C LEU A 39 4.11 -0.93 7.76
N GLN A 40 5.20 -1.16 7.08
CA GLN A 40 5.77 -2.50 7.09
C GLN A 40 6.33 -2.82 8.48
N ASN A 41 7.00 -1.86 9.07
CA ASN A 41 7.60 -2.08 10.37
C ASN A 41 6.53 -2.33 11.44
N GLU A 42 5.39 -1.69 11.31
CA GLU A 42 4.31 -1.87 12.26
C GLU A 42 3.46 -3.09 11.95
N GLY A 43 3.69 -3.70 10.82
CA GLY A 43 2.93 -4.90 10.51
C GLY A 43 1.62 -4.65 9.80
N PHE A 44 1.43 -3.47 9.23
CA PHE A 44 0.20 -3.18 8.52
C PHE A 44 0.25 -3.67 7.09
N ILE A 45 1.42 -3.80 6.51
CA ILE A 45 1.56 -4.34 5.16
C ILE A 45 2.64 -5.39 5.19
N ASN A 46 2.62 -6.26 4.21
CA ASN A 46 3.60 -7.34 4.15
C ASN A 46 4.95 -6.79 3.71
N SER A 47 4.96 -6.08 2.61
CA SER A 47 6.20 -5.51 2.12
C SER A 47 5.89 -4.47 1.06
N TYR A 48 6.90 -3.81 0.58
CA TYR A 48 6.73 -2.85 -0.47
C TYR A 48 7.94 -2.86 -1.38
N HIS A 49 7.73 -2.48 -2.63
CA HIS A 49 8.81 -2.45 -3.60
C HIS A 49 8.66 -1.22 -4.47
N ILE A 50 9.77 -0.66 -4.89
CA ILE A 50 9.74 0.49 -5.76
C ILE A 50 9.88 -0.01 -7.20
N ILE A 51 8.91 0.33 -8.03
CA ILE A 51 8.91 -0.09 -9.41
C ILE A 51 9.08 1.13 -10.27
N LYS A 52 10.08 1.12 -11.12
CA LYS A 52 10.28 2.23 -12.03
C LYS A 52 9.79 1.77 -13.37
N ASN A 53 8.63 2.29 -13.76
CA ASN A 53 8.08 1.87 -15.00
C ASN A 53 7.71 3.13 -15.74
N GLY A 54 8.34 3.43 -16.79
CA GLY A 54 8.10 4.63 -17.54
C GLY A 54 8.76 5.82 -16.89
N ASN A 55 8.08 6.95 -16.88
CA ASN A 55 8.67 8.16 -16.37
C ASN A 55 8.57 8.31 -14.88
N PHE A 56 7.67 7.62 -14.25
CA PHE A 56 7.44 7.85 -12.83
C PHE A 56 7.57 6.56 -12.06
N PRO A 57 8.27 6.58 -10.96
CA PRO A 57 8.34 5.40 -10.11
C PRO A 57 7.04 5.21 -9.35
N SER A 58 6.74 4.00 -9.03
CA SER A 58 5.56 3.67 -8.24
C SER A 58 5.98 2.73 -7.12
N ILE A 59 5.21 2.73 -6.04
CA ILE A 59 5.45 1.81 -4.95
C ILE A 59 4.41 0.70 -5.05
N LYS A 60 4.87 -0.52 -5.13
CA LYS A 60 3.96 -1.66 -5.11
C LYS A 60 3.89 -2.11 -3.67
N ILE A 61 2.74 -1.96 -3.05
CA ILE A 61 2.56 -2.31 -1.65
C ILE A 61 1.89 -3.66 -1.59
N CYS A 62 2.59 -4.63 -1.04
CA CYS A 62 2.05 -5.97 -0.90
C CYS A 62 1.29 -6.05 0.42
N LEU A 63 0.02 -6.32 0.35
CA LEU A 63 -0.83 -6.29 1.52
C LEU A 63 -0.71 -7.57 2.33
N LEU A 64 -0.99 -7.44 3.62
CA LEU A 64 -1.00 -8.60 4.45
C LEU A 64 -2.26 -9.35 4.17
N TYR A 65 -2.11 -10.57 3.69
CA TYR A 65 -3.25 -11.34 3.33
C TYR A 65 -3.40 -12.43 4.30
N THR A 66 -4.15 -12.20 5.32
CA THR A 66 -4.20 -13.19 6.33
C THR A 66 -5.45 -13.92 6.30
N SER A 67 -6.25 -13.66 5.46
CA SER A 67 -7.45 -14.16 5.62
C SER A 67 -7.83 -15.32 5.14
N ASP A 68 -6.95 -15.91 4.69
CA ASP A 68 -7.22 -17.12 4.24
C ASP A 68 -8.23 -17.74 5.01
N ALA A 69 -8.05 -17.78 6.14
CA ALA A 69 -8.90 -18.54 6.88
C ALA A 69 -10.20 -17.90 6.89
N ALA A 70 -10.14 -16.72 7.11
CA ALA A 70 -11.29 -16.12 7.36
C ALA A 70 -12.21 -16.18 6.24
N ASP A 71 -11.68 -16.00 5.16
CA ASP A 71 -12.54 -15.83 4.22
C ASP A 71 -12.96 -16.96 3.67
N ASP A 72 -12.41 -17.90 3.84
CA ASP A 72 -12.71 -18.92 3.24
C ASP A 72 -13.90 -19.41 3.59
N ILE A 73 -14.50 -19.10 4.28
CA ILE A 73 -15.60 -19.65 4.60
C ILE A 73 -16.49 -19.63 3.90
#